data_1f3dff1b0be5c38163e9c7e09db7f32c
#
_entry.id   1f3dff1b0be5c38163e9c7e09db7f32c
#
_cell.length_a   1.000
_cell.length_b   1.000
_cell.length_c   1.000
_cell.angle_alpha   90.00
_cell.angle_beta   90.00
_cell.angle_gamma   90.00
#
_symmetry.space_group_name_H-M   'P 1'
#
loop_
_entity.id
_entity.type
_entity.pdbx_description
1 polymer ?
#
loop_
_entity_poly.entity_id
_entity_poly.type
_entity_poly.pdbx_seq_one_letter_code
_entity_poly.pdbx_strand_id
1 'polypeptide(L)'
;MWVPAAAARVGRREGTIIKRELKKAADKAADKAAGKTVEVMNSKPLGILARCGFAVSGALHLLIGLIAFGVAAGGSGHADVTGAVAALANQPAGPLLLWVSFAACVSLALWQAGDAIFDFERLPTKHKTGKRLKADAQAAVYTAMAFTLAAFARGTDQDDGESTSDLTVTLMNAPGGVLLLVLIGAGVVILGIIYAIRGVRKSFQKHINLPPSPAGHKAITALGITGYVSKGVALFATGLSALIATVTVHPEQAGLDAALHALRDQPYGTYVVAVVGAGLACYGLFTIVRAHLAKM
;
A
#
# COMPACT_ATOMS: atom_id res chain seq x y z
N MET A 1 52.17 -8.99 -46.86
CA MET A 1 50.75 -8.57 -46.84
C MET A 1 50.56 -7.80 -45.53
N TRP A 2 50.72 -6.50 -45.57
CA TRP A 2 50.78 -5.62 -44.41
C TRP A 2 49.51 -4.75 -44.37
N VAL A 3 48.58 -5.06 -43.47
CA VAL A 3 47.36 -4.25 -43.26
C VAL A 3 47.69 -3.18 -42.24
N PRO A 4 47.49 -1.89 -42.55
CA PRO A 4 48.01 -0.83 -41.68
C PRO A 4 47.18 -0.71 -40.39
N ALA A 5 47.87 -0.73 -39.29
CA ALA A 5 47.34 -0.49 -37.93
C ALA A 5 46.61 0.88 -37.76
N ALA A 6 46.64 1.72 -38.76
CA ALA A 6 45.95 2.98 -38.82
C ALA A 6 44.42 2.83 -38.98
N ALA A 7 43.95 1.89 -39.80
CA ALA A 7 42.51 1.68 -40.04
C ALA A 7 41.79 1.13 -38.78
N ALA A 8 42.45 0.27 -37.99
CA ALA A 8 41.91 -0.26 -36.73
C ALA A 8 41.81 0.81 -35.62
N ARG A 9 42.64 1.83 -35.65
CA ARG A 9 42.59 2.99 -34.72
C ARG A 9 41.48 3.98 -35.06
N VAL A 10 41.19 4.18 -36.35
CA VAL A 10 40.10 5.07 -36.81
C VAL A 10 38.76 4.47 -36.45
N GLY A 11 38.49 3.23 -36.76
CA GLY A 11 37.23 2.57 -36.42
C GLY A 11 36.96 2.47 -34.88
N ARG A 12 38.04 2.37 -34.08
CA ARG A 12 37.93 2.37 -32.62
C ARG A 12 37.63 3.77 -32.06
N ARG A 13 38.13 4.84 -32.68
CA ARG A 13 37.79 6.22 -32.31
C ARG A 13 36.37 6.58 -32.70
N GLU A 14 35.92 6.22 -33.91
CA GLU A 14 34.54 6.44 -34.35
C GLU A 14 33.53 5.69 -33.45
N GLY A 15 33.76 4.43 -33.13
CA GLY A 15 32.91 3.66 -32.19
C GLY A 15 32.84 4.29 -30.79
N THR A 16 33.92 4.94 -30.32
CA THR A 16 33.93 5.63 -29.03
C THR A 16 33.16 6.96 -29.08
N ILE A 17 33.21 7.67 -30.21
CA ILE A 17 32.47 8.93 -30.42
C ILE A 17 30.96 8.61 -30.51
N ILE A 18 30.58 7.61 -31.30
CA ILE A 18 29.18 7.19 -31.45
C ILE A 18 28.60 6.77 -30.10
N LYS A 19 29.33 5.95 -29.31
CA LYS A 19 28.91 5.56 -27.95
C LYS A 19 28.76 6.77 -27.03
N ARG A 20 29.63 7.79 -27.12
CA ARG A 20 29.50 9.02 -26.34
C ARG A 20 28.28 9.84 -26.73
N GLU A 21 28.00 9.99 -28.02
CA GLU A 21 26.82 10.73 -28.49
C GLU A 21 25.52 10.00 -28.18
N LEU A 22 25.46 8.68 -28.32
CA LEU A 22 24.33 7.87 -27.91
C LEU A 22 24.07 7.98 -26.38
N LYS A 23 25.15 7.97 -25.58
CA LYS A 23 25.02 8.16 -24.13
C LYS A 23 24.50 9.55 -23.79
N LYS A 24 25.02 10.61 -24.42
CA LYS A 24 24.52 11.98 -24.21
C LYS A 24 23.07 12.15 -24.65
N ALA A 25 22.67 11.53 -25.76
CA ALA A 25 21.28 11.53 -26.22
C ALA A 25 20.34 10.79 -25.24
N ALA A 26 20.78 9.64 -24.73
CA ALA A 26 20.06 8.88 -23.69
C ALA A 26 19.95 9.67 -22.38
N ASP A 27 21.05 10.28 -21.91
CA ASP A 27 21.06 11.12 -20.70
C ASP A 27 20.11 12.33 -20.85
N LYS A 28 20.13 13.00 -22.02
CA LYS A 28 19.23 14.13 -22.31
C LYS A 28 17.76 13.72 -22.40
N ALA A 29 17.47 12.56 -23.00
CA ALA A 29 16.11 12.02 -23.06
C ALA A 29 15.61 11.63 -21.65
N ALA A 30 16.49 11.05 -20.85
CA ALA A 30 16.22 10.69 -19.48
C ALA A 30 15.99 11.93 -18.59
N ASP A 31 16.77 13.02 -18.77
CA ASP A 31 16.58 14.30 -18.05
C ASP A 31 15.26 14.98 -18.43
N LYS A 32 14.92 14.93 -19.72
CA LYS A 32 13.64 15.46 -20.21
C LYS A 32 12.45 14.65 -19.67
N ALA A 33 12.57 13.32 -19.59
CA ALA A 33 11.57 12.46 -18.99
C ALA A 33 11.40 12.74 -17.50
N ALA A 34 12.52 12.87 -16.75
CA ALA A 34 12.47 13.20 -15.33
C ALA A 34 11.87 14.60 -15.07
N GLY A 35 12.22 15.59 -15.89
CA GLY A 35 11.63 16.93 -15.80
C GLY A 35 10.10 16.89 -16.00
N LYS A 36 9.61 16.15 -17.02
CA LYS A 36 8.19 15.96 -17.24
C LYS A 36 7.52 15.21 -16.09
N THR A 37 8.21 14.21 -15.51
CA THR A 37 7.69 13.45 -14.36
C THR A 37 7.50 14.36 -13.14
N VAL A 38 8.47 15.22 -12.83
CA VAL A 38 8.38 16.20 -11.73
C VAL A 38 7.27 17.22 -12.00
N GLU A 39 7.11 17.68 -13.24
CA GLU A 39 6.03 18.59 -13.64
C GLU A 39 4.65 17.95 -13.49
N VAL A 40 4.49 16.69 -13.88
CA VAL A 40 3.27 15.91 -13.68
C VAL A 40 3.01 15.67 -12.19
N MET A 41 4.04 15.37 -11.40
CA MET A 41 3.91 15.19 -9.95
C MET A 41 3.45 16.46 -9.23
N ASN A 42 3.85 17.63 -9.70
CA ASN A 42 3.43 18.94 -9.17
C ASN A 42 2.13 19.46 -9.82
N SER A 43 1.50 18.67 -10.68
CA SER A 43 0.28 19.11 -11.36
C SER A 43 -0.92 19.10 -10.38
N LYS A 44 -1.78 20.14 -10.50
CA LYS A 44 -3.02 20.27 -9.72
C LYS A 44 -3.91 19.01 -9.78
N PRO A 45 -4.10 18.34 -10.97
CA PRO A 45 -4.90 17.12 -11.05
C PRO A 45 -4.35 15.98 -10.19
N LEU A 46 -3.03 15.80 -10.14
CA LEU A 46 -2.42 14.73 -9.34
C LEU A 46 -2.58 14.99 -7.83
N GLY A 47 -2.48 16.25 -7.40
CA GLY A 47 -2.77 16.65 -6.03
C GLY A 47 -4.21 16.35 -5.63
N ILE A 48 -5.19 16.60 -6.50
CA ILE A 48 -6.60 16.27 -6.28
C ILE A 48 -6.78 14.75 -6.19
N LEU A 49 -6.19 13.99 -7.12
CA LEU A 49 -6.27 12.52 -7.13
C LEU A 49 -5.66 11.90 -5.86
N ALA A 50 -4.53 12.43 -5.40
CA ALA A 50 -3.91 11.99 -4.16
C ALA A 50 -4.80 12.29 -2.93
N ARG A 51 -5.46 13.46 -2.90
CA ARG A 51 -6.43 13.80 -1.84
C ARG A 51 -7.64 12.87 -1.86
N CYS A 52 -8.20 12.57 -3.02
CA CYS A 52 -9.26 11.58 -3.17
C CYS A 52 -8.81 10.20 -2.67
N GLY A 53 -7.59 9.76 -3.03
CA GLY A 53 -7.02 8.50 -2.54
C GLY A 53 -6.91 8.44 -1.01
N PHE A 54 -6.47 9.54 -0.35
CA PHE A 54 -6.47 9.63 1.10
C PHE A 54 -7.87 9.59 1.70
N ALA A 55 -8.85 10.27 1.10
CA ALA A 55 -10.23 10.29 1.57
C ALA A 55 -10.85 8.88 1.48
N VAL A 56 -10.71 8.20 0.35
CA VAL A 56 -11.20 6.83 0.15
C VAL A 56 -10.51 5.85 1.12
N SER A 57 -9.18 5.90 1.20
CA SER A 57 -8.43 5.07 2.15
C SER A 57 -8.86 5.33 3.60
N GLY A 58 -9.14 6.58 3.94
CA GLY A 58 -9.65 6.95 5.25
C GLY A 58 -11.04 6.40 5.52
N ALA A 59 -11.95 6.47 4.54
CA ALA A 59 -13.29 5.91 4.64
C ALA A 59 -13.26 4.38 4.84
N LEU A 60 -12.43 3.66 4.06
CA LEU A 60 -12.26 2.22 4.23
C LEU A 60 -11.75 1.86 5.63
N HIS A 61 -10.73 2.54 6.16
CA HIS A 61 -10.24 2.25 7.51
C HIS A 61 -11.25 2.62 8.60
N LEU A 62 -12.07 3.65 8.37
CA LEU A 62 -13.16 3.99 9.28
C LEU A 62 -14.19 2.87 9.31
N LEU A 63 -14.59 2.34 8.14
CA LEU A 63 -15.53 1.22 8.03
C LEU A 63 -14.95 -0.05 8.68
N ILE A 64 -13.71 -0.42 8.37
CA ILE A 64 -13.02 -1.56 9.02
C ILE A 64 -13.06 -1.39 10.55
N GLY A 65 -12.75 -0.20 11.05
CA GLY A 65 -12.76 0.08 12.48
C GLY A 65 -14.15 -0.04 13.10
N LEU A 66 -15.19 0.42 12.42
CA LEU A 66 -16.57 0.29 12.87
C LEU A 66 -17.05 -1.16 12.85
N ILE A 67 -16.72 -1.93 11.80
CA ILE A 67 -17.03 -3.36 11.71
C ILE A 67 -16.30 -4.12 12.83
N ALA A 68 -15.00 -3.88 13.02
CA ALA A 68 -14.23 -4.51 14.10
C ALA A 68 -14.81 -4.18 15.49
N PHE A 69 -15.28 -2.96 15.70
CA PHE A 69 -15.99 -2.58 16.91
C PHE A 69 -17.32 -3.33 17.05
N GLY A 70 -18.06 -3.49 15.95
CA GLY A 70 -19.29 -4.31 15.89
C GLY A 70 -19.04 -5.78 16.23
N VAL A 71 -17.95 -6.37 15.68
CA VAL A 71 -17.49 -7.74 15.99
C VAL A 71 -17.17 -7.89 17.48
N ALA A 72 -16.51 -6.89 18.07
CA ALA A 72 -16.27 -6.86 19.52
C ALA A 72 -17.58 -6.86 20.33
N ALA A 73 -18.61 -6.16 19.83
CA ALA A 73 -19.94 -6.11 20.48
C ALA A 73 -20.79 -7.38 20.24
N GLY A 74 -20.25 -8.39 19.56
CA GLY A 74 -20.96 -9.65 19.27
C GLY A 74 -21.67 -9.69 17.91
N GLY A 75 -21.49 -8.66 17.09
CA GLY A 75 -22.00 -8.63 15.72
C GLY A 75 -21.24 -9.57 14.78
N SER A 76 -21.88 -9.88 13.65
CA SER A 76 -21.27 -10.59 12.52
C SER A 76 -20.83 -9.54 11.48
N GLY A 77 -19.63 -9.71 10.90
CA GLY A 77 -19.13 -8.86 9.83
C GLY A 77 -17.65 -9.10 9.61
N HIS A 78 -17.20 -8.96 8.37
CA HIS A 78 -15.79 -9.12 8.03
C HIS A 78 -15.05 -7.80 8.24
N ALA A 79 -14.22 -7.75 9.29
CA ALA A 79 -13.47 -6.55 9.68
C ALA A 79 -12.16 -6.42 8.90
N ASP A 80 -12.25 -6.49 7.57
CA ASP A 80 -11.13 -6.35 6.64
C ASP A 80 -11.41 -5.35 5.52
N VAL A 81 -10.50 -5.25 4.53
CA VAL A 81 -10.65 -4.33 3.41
C VAL A 81 -11.86 -4.67 2.56
N THR A 82 -12.15 -5.94 2.38
CA THR A 82 -13.20 -6.41 1.49
C THR A 82 -14.57 -6.25 2.11
N GLY A 83 -14.74 -6.57 3.41
CA GLY A 83 -15.96 -6.25 4.14
C GLY A 83 -16.26 -4.74 4.16
N ALA A 84 -15.22 -3.89 4.26
CA ALA A 84 -15.38 -2.44 4.14
C ALA A 84 -15.78 -2.02 2.72
N VAL A 85 -15.23 -2.66 1.69
CA VAL A 85 -15.60 -2.40 0.28
C VAL A 85 -17.02 -2.86 0.02
N ALA A 86 -17.43 -4.04 0.52
CA ALA A 86 -18.80 -4.54 0.44
C ALA A 86 -19.78 -3.57 1.13
N ALA A 87 -19.46 -3.13 2.34
CA ALA A 87 -20.26 -2.13 3.05
C ALA A 87 -20.38 -0.80 2.27
N LEU A 88 -19.30 -0.39 1.58
CA LEU A 88 -19.30 0.79 0.72
C LEU A 88 -20.13 0.57 -0.54
N ALA A 89 -20.07 -0.62 -1.16
CA ALA A 89 -20.83 -0.98 -2.36
C ALA A 89 -22.34 -0.82 -2.14
N ASN A 90 -22.82 -1.15 -0.95
CA ASN A 90 -24.23 -1.07 -0.57
C ASN A 90 -24.73 0.37 -0.29
N GLN A 91 -23.87 1.38 -0.35
CA GLN A 91 -24.29 2.78 -0.23
C GLN A 91 -24.81 3.33 -1.56
N PRO A 92 -25.73 4.32 -1.56
CA PRO A 92 -26.30 4.88 -2.80
C PRO A 92 -25.27 5.41 -3.80
N ALA A 93 -24.13 5.91 -3.33
CA ALA A 93 -23.00 6.36 -4.16
C ALA A 93 -21.88 5.32 -4.27
N GLY A 94 -22.07 4.13 -3.72
CA GLY A 94 -21.07 3.07 -3.62
C GLY A 94 -20.45 2.69 -4.96
N PRO A 95 -21.23 2.32 -5.97
CA PRO A 95 -20.69 1.92 -7.28
C PRO A 95 -19.82 3.03 -7.92
N LEU A 96 -20.22 4.29 -7.83
CA LEU A 96 -19.44 5.41 -8.34
C LEU A 96 -18.09 5.54 -7.59
N LEU A 97 -18.14 5.45 -6.26
CA LEU A 97 -16.93 5.51 -5.44
C LEU A 97 -15.99 4.34 -5.71
N LEU A 98 -16.52 3.14 -5.96
CA LEU A 98 -15.73 1.96 -6.32
C LEU A 98 -15.03 2.15 -7.67
N TRP A 99 -15.73 2.65 -8.69
CA TRP A 99 -15.13 2.92 -10.01
C TRP A 99 -14.06 4.02 -9.94
N VAL A 100 -14.29 5.08 -9.17
CA VAL A 100 -13.28 6.13 -8.94
C VAL A 100 -12.07 5.56 -8.21
N SER A 101 -12.29 4.73 -7.20
CA SER A 101 -11.21 4.07 -6.44
C SER A 101 -10.44 3.08 -7.32
N PHE A 102 -11.12 2.33 -8.18
CA PHE A 102 -10.50 1.46 -9.19
C PHE A 102 -9.58 2.27 -10.11
N ALA A 103 -10.08 3.35 -10.70
CA ALA A 103 -9.29 4.21 -11.58
C ALA A 103 -8.06 4.80 -10.87
N ALA A 104 -8.21 5.19 -9.60
CA ALA A 104 -7.11 5.66 -8.76
C ALA A 104 -6.07 4.56 -8.51
N CYS A 105 -6.48 3.35 -8.16
CA CYS A 105 -5.58 2.21 -7.94
C CYS A 105 -4.83 1.82 -9.22
N VAL A 106 -5.53 1.76 -10.37
CA VAL A 106 -4.90 1.49 -11.67
C VAL A 106 -3.86 2.57 -12.00
N SER A 107 -4.20 3.84 -11.78
CA SER A 107 -3.27 4.95 -12.02
C SER A 107 -2.02 4.86 -11.14
N LEU A 108 -2.19 4.49 -9.87
CA LEU A 108 -1.07 4.28 -8.93
C LEU A 108 -0.23 3.05 -9.29
N ALA A 109 -0.87 1.95 -9.72
CA ALA A 109 -0.17 0.75 -10.17
C ALA A 109 0.69 1.06 -11.41
N LEU A 110 0.12 1.74 -12.41
CA LEU A 110 0.84 2.17 -13.61
C LEU A 110 1.98 3.14 -13.29
N TRP A 111 1.76 4.06 -12.35
CA TRP A 111 2.79 4.98 -11.88
C TRP A 111 3.96 4.23 -11.24
N GLN A 112 3.69 3.31 -10.31
CA GLN A 112 4.73 2.52 -9.65
C GLN A 112 5.48 1.61 -10.63
N ALA A 113 4.77 1.03 -11.59
CA ALA A 113 5.40 0.27 -12.66
C ALA A 113 6.29 1.15 -13.54
N GLY A 114 5.84 2.37 -13.86
CA GLY A 114 6.63 3.36 -14.59
C GLY A 114 7.90 3.77 -13.83
N ASP A 115 7.77 4.08 -12.55
CA ASP A 115 8.91 4.36 -11.66
C ASP A 115 9.91 3.19 -11.65
N ALA A 116 9.41 1.96 -11.52
CA ALA A 116 10.24 0.75 -11.53
C ALA A 116 11.01 0.57 -12.85
N ILE A 117 10.47 0.98 -13.98
CA ILE A 117 11.07 0.82 -15.31
C ILE A 117 12.06 1.95 -15.62
N PHE A 118 11.67 3.21 -15.34
CA PHE A 118 12.38 4.37 -15.88
C PHE A 118 13.36 5.07 -14.92
N ASP A 119 13.16 4.99 -13.60
CA ASP A 119 13.95 5.77 -12.63
C ASP A 119 15.16 5.01 -12.07
N PHE A 120 15.25 3.68 -12.27
CA PHE A 120 16.32 2.86 -11.69
C PHE A 120 17.65 2.91 -12.42
N GLU A 121 17.72 3.43 -13.64
CA GLU A 121 19.01 3.53 -14.36
C GLU A 121 19.96 4.56 -13.72
N ARG A 122 19.44 5.52 -12.96
CA ARG A 122 20.19 6.65 -12.40
C ARG A 122 20.73 6.44 -10.99
N LEU A 123 20.37 5.37 -10.29
CA LEU A 123 20.78 5.15 -8.91
C LEU A 123 22.04 4.26 -8.79
N PRO A 124 22.90 4.48 -7.77
CA PRO A 124 24.00 3.57 -7.45
C PRO A 124 23.50 2.16 -7.15
N THR A 125 24.21 1.16 -7.62
CA THR A 125 23.80 -0.27 -7.64
C THR A 125 23.32 -0.82 -6.29
N LYS A 126 23.90 -0.36 -5.17
CA LYS A 126 23.52 -0.80 -3.80
C LYS A 126 22.12 -0.39 -3.35
N HIS A 127 21.53 0.67 -3.93
CA HIS A 127 20.20 1.15 -3.56
C HIS A 127 19.10 0.81 -4.58
N LYS A 128 19.49 0.32 -5.77
CA LYS A 128 18.57 0.00 -6.86
C LYS A 128 17.60 -1.13 -6.49
N THR A 129 18.13 -2.25 -5.99
CA THR A 129 17.35 -3.46 -5.74
C THR A 129 16.26 -3.25 -4.69
N GLY A 130 16.57 -2.57 -3.59
CA GLY A 130 15.58 -2.33 -2.54
C GLY A 130 14.46 -1.35 -2.94
N LYS A 131 14.79 -0.32 -3.73
CA LYS A 131 13.77 0.60 -4.24
C LYS A 131 12.89 -0.05 -5.30
N ARG A 132 13.47 -0.83 -6.20
CA ARG A 132 12.75 -1.60 -7.23
C ARG A 132 11.80 -2.60 -6.59
N LEU A 133 12.28 -3.43 -5.66
CA LEU A 133 11.44 -4.38 -4.95
C LEU A 133 10.27 -3.70 -4.23
N LYS A 134 10.49 -2.51 -3.65
CA LYS A 134 9.43 -1.73 -3.03
C LYS A 134 8.40 -1.23 -4.07
N ALA A 135 8.84 -0.74 -5.21
CA ALA A 135 7.94 -0.25 -6.27
C ALA A 135 7.14 -1.41 -6.89
N ASP A 136 7.80 -2.55 -7.16
CA ASP A 136 7.14 -3.74 -7.68
C ASP A 136 6.10 -4.28 -6.68
N ALA A 137 6.43 -4.35 -5.38
CA ALA A 137 5.50 -4.74 -4.33
C ALA A 137 4.31 -3.77 -4.22
N GLN A 138 4.54 -2.47 -4.32
CA GLN A 138 3.46 -1.49 -4.31
C GLN A 138 2.57 -1.59 -5.56
N ALA A 139 3.15 -1.79 -6.74
CA ALA A 139 2.40 -2.01 -7.97
C ALA A 139 1.50 -3.26 -7.86
N ALA A 140 2.04 -4.37 -7.32
CA ALA A 140 1.29 -5.60 -7.09
C ALA A 140 0.10 -5.38 -6.13
N VAL A 141 0.31 -4.69 -5.01
CA VAL A 141 -0.76 -4.37 -4.05
C VAL A 141 -1.85 -3.50 -4.68
N TYR A 142 -1.48 -2.44 -5.41
CA TYR A 142 -2.48 -1.60 -6.09
C TYR A 142 -3.22 -2.34 -7.19
N THR A 143 -2.55 -3.25 -7.90
CA THR A 143 -3.19 -4.09 -8.92
C THR A 143 -4.20 -5.04 -8.27
N ALA A 144 -3.84 -5.74 -7.22
CA ALA A 144 -4.75 -6.61 -6.48
C ALA A 144 -5.97 -5.83 -5.96
N MET A 145 -5.73 -4.66 -5.35
CA MET A 145 -6.80 -3.80 -4.84
C MET A 145 -7.72 -3.29 -5.97
N ALA A 146 -7.17 -2.99 -7.15
CA ALA A 146 -7.97 -2.61 -8.31
C ALA A 146 -8.88 -3.76 -8.77
N PHE A 147 -8.39 -5.01 -8.80
CA PHE A 147 -9.22 -6.16 -9.13
C PHE A 147 -10.37 -6.35 -8.16
N THR A 148 -10.11 -6.27 -6.85
CA THR A 148 -11.14 -6.35 -5.80
C THR A 148 -12.20 -5.26 -6.01
N LEU A 149 -11.80 -4.00 -6.16
CA LEU A 149 -12.70 -2.87 -6.38
C LEU A 149 -13.55 -3.04 -7.66
N ALA A 150 -12.95 -3.57 -8.74
CA ALA A 150 -13.67 -3.83 -9.99
C ALA A 150 -14.69 -4.96 -9.86
N ALA A 151 -14.39 -6.01 -9.09
CA ALA A 151 -15.31 -7.12 -8.83
C ALA A 151 -16.55 -6.61 -8.10
N PHE A 152 -16.38 -5.88 -6.99
CA PHE A 152 -17.48 -5.27 -6.24
C PHE A 152 -18.27 -4.23 -7.07
N ALA A 153 -17.58 -3.42 -7.88
CA ALA A 153 -18.24 -2.43 -8.72
C ALA A 153 -19.14 -3.06 -9.81
N ARG A 154 -18.87 -4.32 -10.18
CA ARG A 154 -19.69 -5.12 -11.10
C ARG A 154 -20.83 -5.87 -10.42
N GLY A 155 -20.96 -5.76 -9.09
CA GLY A 155 -21.96 -6.48 -8.31
C GLY A 155 -21.64 -7.97 -8.13
N THR A 156 -20.38 -8.36 -8.23
CA THR A 156 -19.97 -9.72 -7.88
C THR A 156 -19.81 -9.75 -6.36
N ASP A 157 -20.75 -10.42 -5.69
CA ASP A 157 -20.60 -10.73 -4.28
C ASP A 157 -19.41 -11.69 -4.14
N GLN A 158 -18.29 -11.17 -3.66
CA GLN A 158 -17.17 -12.02 -3.26
C GLN A 158 -17.29 -12.27 -1.77
N ASP A 159 -17.49 -13.52 -1.41
CA ASP A 159 -17.34 -14.00 -0.02
C ASP A 159 -15.84 -13.96 0.31
N ASP A 160 -15.44 -13.08 1.21
CA ASP A 160 -14.07 -12.56 1.32
C ASP A 160 -13.11 -13.43 2.10
N GLY A 161 -13.63 -14.23 3.01
CA GLY A 161 -12.88 -15.27 3.66
C GLY A 161 -12.32 -16.28 2.65
N GLU A 162 -13.10 -16.56 1.62
CA GLU A 162 -12.77 -17.48 0.53
C GLU A 162 -11.64 -16.96 -0.34
N SER A 163 -11.66 -15.69 -0.74
CA SER A 163 -10.65 -15.07 -1.64
C SER A 163 -9.23 -15.06 -1.05
N THR A 164 -9.08 -14.74 0.25
CA THR A 164 -7.76 -14.72 0.90
C THR A 164 -7.29 -16.15 1.18
N SER A 165 -8.20 -17.02 1.57
CA SER A 165 -7.95 -18.44 1.78
C SER A 165 -7.54 -19.12 0.48
N ASP A 166 -8.27 -18.90 -0.61
CA ASP A 166 -7.99 -19.48 -1.93
C ASP A 166 -6.63 -19.05 -2.47
N LEU A 167 -6.28 -17.76 -2.34
CA LEU A 167 -4.96 -17.27 -2.70
C LEU A 167 -3.87 -17.94 -1.85
N THR A 168 -4.11 -18.09 -0.55
CA THR A 168 -3.18 -18.74 0.38
C THR A 168 -3.01 -20.22 0.02
N VAL A 169 -4.11 -20.95 -0.26
CA VAL A 169 -4.09 -22.35 -0.73
C VAL A 169 -3.32 -22.47 -2.04
N THR A 170 -3.63 -21.61 -3.02
CA THR A 170 -2.95 -21.61 -4.32
C THR A 170 -1.45 -21.40 -4.18
N LEU A 171 -1.05 -20.44 -3.33
CA LEU A 171 0.35 -20.20 -3.05
C LEU A 171 1.00 -21.34 -2.28
N MET A 172 0.32 -21.95 -1.30
CA MET A 172 0.84 -23.11 -0.56
C MET A 172 1.16 -24.29 -1.48
N ASN A 173 0.33 -24.51 -2.49
CA ASN A 173 0.51 -25.60 -3.46
C ASN A 173 1.57 -25.29 -4.54
N ALA A 174 2.00 -24.04 -4.66
CA ALA A 174 3.04 -23.66 -5.62
C ALA A 174 4.44 -23.97 -5.10
N PRO A 175 5.41 -24.38 -5.98
CA PRO A 175 6.80 -24.57 -5.59
C PRO A 175 7.38 -23.29 -4.96
N GLY A 176 7.82 -23.37 -3.71
CA GLY A 176 8.35 -22.21 -2.96
C GLY A 176 7.28 -21.26 -2.42
N GLY A 177 5.99 -21.55 -2.59
CA GLY A 177 4.90 -20.68 -2.15
C GLY A 177 4.81 -20.53 -0.63
N VAL A 178 5.11 -21.58 0.13
CA VAL A 178 5.20 -21.52 1.61
C VAL A 178 6.28 -20.50 2.04
N LEU A 179 7.46 -20.53 1.41
CA LEU A 179 8.51 -19.56 1.70
C LEU A 179 8.05 -18.13 1.36
N LEU A 180 7.36 -17.95 0.25
CA LEU A 180 6.81 -16.66 -0.16
C LEU A 180 5.77 -16.15 0.86
N LEU A 181 4.86 -17.00 1.32
CA LEU A 181 3.86 -16.66 2.34
C LEU A 181 4.52 -16.27 3.67
N VAL A 182 5.53 -17.00 4.11
CA VAL A 182 6.32 -16.65 5.30
C VAL A 182 7.00 -15.29 5.14
N LEU A 183 7.59 -15.01 3.98
CA LEU A 183 8.21 -13.71 3.71
C LEU A 183 7.20 -12.57 3.69
N ILE A 184 6.01 -12.80 3.12
CA ILE A 184 4.92 -11.81 3.11
C ILE A 184 4.43 -11.58 4.54
N GLY A 185 4.12 -12.63 5.30
CA GLY A 185 3.66 -12.52 6.68
C GLY A 185 4.68 -11.80 7.57
N ALA A 186 5.96 -12.17 7.49
CA ALA A 186 7.03 -11.48 8.20
C ALA A 186 7.15 -10.00 7.77
N GLY A 187 7.01 -9.70 6.49
CA GLY A 187 6.98 -8.35 5.97
C GLY A 187 5.84 -7.52 6.56
N VAL A 188 4.64 -8.08 6.67
CA VAL A 188 3.48 -7.42 7.27
C VAL A 188 3.68 -7.19 8.77
N VAL A 189 4.26 -8.13 9.51
CA VAL A 189 4.66 -7.95 10.93
C VAL A 189 5.62 -6.77 11.07
N ILE A 190 6.67 -6.72 10.25
CA ILE A 190 7.64 -5.62 10.26
C ILE A 190 6.96 -4.28 9.95
N LEU A 191 6.06 -4.24 8.97
CA LEU A 191 5.27 -3.05 8.66
C LEU A 191 4.40 -2.63 9.85
N GLY A 192 3.77 -3.57 10.55
CA GLY A 192 3.01 -3.28 11.76
C GLY A 192 3.85 -2.58 12.81
N ILE A 193 5.05 -3.10 13.10
CA ILE A 193 6.00 -2.49 14.03
C ILE A 193 6.40 -1.08 13.58
N ILE A 194 6.69 -0.90 12.28
CA ILE A 194 7.07 0.41 11.72
C ILE A 194 5.93 1.42 11.89
N TYR A 195 4.66 1.02 11.66
CA TYR A 195 3.51 1.89 11.83
C TYR A 195 3.32 2.29 13.30
N ALA A 196 3.44 1.34 14.23
CA ALA A 196 3.37 1.61 15.66
C ALA A 196 4.47 2.61 16.11
N ILE A 197 5.71 2.40 15.68
CA ILE A 197 6.84 3.30 15.97
C ILE A 197 6.59 4.70 15.38
N ARG A 198 6.07 4.80 14.15
CA ARG A 198 5.71 6.08 13.51
C ARG A 198 4.65 6.83 14.30
N GLY A 199 3.66 6.12 14.85
CA GLY A 199 2.63 6.69 15.71
C GLY A 199 3.25 7.29 16.98
N VAL A 200 4.00 6.50 17.74
CA VAL A 200 4.65 6.93 19.00
C VAL A 200 5.63 8.08 18.76
N ARG A 201 6.46 7.99 17.73
CA ARG A 201 7.44 9.05 17.36
C ARG A 201 6.82 10.27 16.68
N LYS A 202 5.50 10.30 16.45
CA LYS A 202 4.78 11.39 15.77
C LYS A 202 5.36 11.75 14.40
N SER A 203 6.00 10.77 13.72
CA SER A 203 6.70 11.02 12.45
C SER A 203 5.76 11.43 11.31
N PHE A 204 4.45 11.15 11.44
CA PHE A 204 3.42 11.55 10.49
C PHE A 204 3.25 13.07 10.38
N GLN A 205 3.59 13.84 11.45
CA GLN A 205 3.47 15.30 11.48
C GLN A 205 4.34 15.98 10.40
N LYS A 206 5.44 15.36 10.00
CA LYS A 206 6.35 15.91 8.97
C LYS A 206 5.67 16.08 7.60
N HIS A 207 4.59 15.34 7.34
CA HIS A 207 3.91 15.26 6.04
C HIS A 207 2.58 16.00 6.02
N ILE A 208 2.23 16.71 7.08
CA ILE A 208 0.97 17.47 7.20
C ILE A 208 1.24 18.90 7.68
N ASN A 209 0.38 19.82 7.26
CA ASN A 209 0.32 21.16 7.80
C ASN A 209 -0.60 21.16 9.02
N LEU A 210 -0.02 21.19 10.21
CA LEU A 210 -0.82 21.23 11.44
C LEU A 210 -1.52 22.57 11.60
N PRO A 211 -2.77 22.59 12.10
CA PRO A 211 -3.49 23.83 12.37
C PRO A 211 -2.74 24.70 13.38
N PRO A 212 -2.81 26.03 13.23
CA PRO A 212 -2.18 26.96 14.16
C PRO A 212 -2.83 26.98 15.53
N SER A 213 -4.10 26.53 15.64
CA SER A 213 -4.81 26.49 16.92
C SER A 213 -4.27 25.37 17.82
N PRO A 214 -3.95 25.64 19.11
CA PRO A 214 -3.41 24.65 20.03
C PRO A 214 -4.34 23.44 20.24
N ALA A 215 -5.66 23.66 20.24
CA ALA A 215 -6.66 22.62 20.38
C ALA A 215 -6.68 21.69 19.14
N GLY A 216 -6.69 22.26 17.93
CA GLY A 216 -6.65 21.51 16.68
C GLY A 216 -5.35 20.72 16.53
N HIS A 217 -4.21 21.31 16.91
CA HIS A 217 -2.90 20.64 16.91
C HIS A 217 -2.91 19.40 17.83
N LYS A 218 -3.42 19.54 19.06
CA LYS A 218 -3.51 18.45 20.03
C LYS A 218 -4.46 17.35 19.52
N ALA A 219 -5.63 17.72 19.01
CA ALA A 219 -6.63 16.77 18.52
C ALA A 219 -6.09 15.93 17.35
N ILE A 220 -5.50 16.56 16.31
CA ILE A 220 -4.93 15.86 15.15
C ILE A 220 -3.72 15.01 15.57
N THR A 221 -2.92 15.48 16.51
CA THR A 221 -1.78 14.70 17.02
C THR A 221 -2.26 13.46 17.77
N ALA A 222 -3.24 13.58 18.65
CA ALA A 222 -3.82 12.45 19.38
C ALA A 222 -4.47 11.44 18.41
N LEU A 223 -5.28 11.91 17.48
CA LEU A 223 -5.91 11.10 16.45
C LEU A 223 -4.88 10.35 15.61
N GLY A 224 -3.79 11.03 15.22
CA GLY A 224 -2.69 10.42 14.48
C GLY A 224 -1.95 9.35 15.29
N ILE A 225 -1.59 9.63 16.56
CA ILE A 225 -0.89 8.66 17.42
C ILE A 225 -1.75 7.40 17.58
N THR A 226 -3.00 7.56 18.06
CA THR A 226 -3.92 6.46 18.28
C THR A 226 -4.13 5.66 16.98
N GLY A 227 -4.41 6.34 15.88
CA GLY A 227 -4.64 5.69 14.60
C GLY A 227 -3.43 4.92 14.07
N TYR A 228 -2.23 5.51 14.08
CA TYR A 228 -1.02 4.83 13.61
C TYR A 228 -0.62 3.64 14.47
N VAL A 229 -0.77 3.76 15.81
CA VAL A 229 -0.48 2.65 16.74
C VAL A 229 -1.46 1.51 16.52
N SER A 230 -2.77 1.79 16.48
CA SER A 230 -3.78 0.75 16.25
C SER A 230 -3.66 0.09 14.89
N LYS A 231 -3.37 0.85 13.82
CA LYS A 231 -3.04 0.26 12.52
C LYS A 231 -1.79 -0.63 12.60
N GLY A 232 -0.79 -0.21 13.37
CA GLY A 232 0.40 -1.02 13.61
C GLY A 232 0.07 -2.35 14.30
N VAL A 233 -0.77 -2.32 15.33
CA VAL A 233 -1.25 -3.52 16.04
C VAL A 233 -2.08 -4.42 15.11
N ALA A 234 -3.00 -3.86 14.33
CA ALA A 234 -3.80 -4.61 13.37
C ALA A 234 -2.93 -5.30 12.33
N LEU A 235 -1.97 -4.60 11.70
CA LEU A 235 -1.03 -5.19 10.75
C LEU A 235 -0.15 -6.26 11.40
N PHE A 236 0.30 -6.04 12.63
CA PHE A 236 1.08 -7.03 13.37
C PHE A 236 0.26 -8.31 13.58
N ALA A 237 -0.98 -8.19 14.03
CA ALA A 237 -1.88 -9.32 14.23
C ALA A 237 -2.17 -10.05 12.89
N THR A 238 -2.46 -9.31 11.82
CA THR A 238 -2.65 -9.86 10.47
C THR A 238 -1.43 -10.63 9.97
N GLY A 239 -0.23 -10.07 10.12
CA GLY A 239 1.00 -10.75 9.70
C GLY A 239 1.28 -11.99 10.54
N LEU A 240 0.99 -11.94 11.84
CA LEU A 240 1.14 -13.08 12.74
C LEU A 240 0.14 -14.19 12.40
N SER A 241 -1.14 -13.85 12.14
CA SER A 241 -2.14 -14.85 11.73
C SER A 241 -1.76 -15.51 10.41
N ALA A 242 -1.26 -14.74 9.43
CA ALA A 242 -0.78 -15.29 8.17
C ALA A 242 0.42 -16.25 8.35
N LEU A 243 1.35 -15.94 9.26
CA LEU A 243 2.45 -16.85 9.59
C LEU A 243 1.96 -18.13 10.26
N ILE A 244 1.05 -18.02 11.23
CA ILE A 244 0.45 -19.17 11.91
C ILE A 244 -0.31 -20.02 10.89
N ALA A 245 -1.19 -19.43 10.08
CA ALA A 245 -1.95 -20.10 9.04
C ALA A 245 -1.05 -20.88 8.07
N THR A 246 0.10 -20.30 7.71
CA THR A 246 1.08 -20.94 6.82
C THR A 246 1.76 -22.15 7.48
N VAL A 247 2.13 -22.03 8.76
CA VAL A 247 2.83 -23.12 9.49
C VAL A 247 1.87 -24.23 9.88
N THR A 248 0.63 -23.90 10.24
CA THR A 248 -0.40 -24.88 10.65
C THR A 248 -1.17 -25.47 9.48
N VAL A 249 -0.94 -24.98 8.25
CA VAL A 249 -1.66 -25.40 7.03
C VAL A 249 -3.19 -25.16 7.16
N HIS A 250 -3.56 -24.04 7.79
CA HIS A 250 -4.94 -23.60 7.96
C HIS A 250 -5.15 -22.23 7.30
N PRO A 251 -5.32 -22.18 5.96
CA PRO A 251 -5.39 -20.94 5.20
C PRO A 251 -6.55 -20.03 5.61
N GLU A 252 -7.63 -20.59 6.15
CA GLU A 252 -8.78 -19.86 6.67
C GLU A 252 -8.45 -18.97 7.88
N GLN A 253 -7.33 -19.22 8.54
CA GLN A 253 -6.85 -18.40 9.67
C GLN A 253 -6.00 -17.21 9.24
N ALA A 254 -5.79 -17.01 7.94
CA ALA A 254 -5.00 -15.92 7.43
C ALA A 254 -5.86 -14.64 7.24
N GLY A 255 -5.33 -13.49 7.64
CA GLY A 255 -5.95 -12.19 7.37
C GLY A 255 -6.28 -11.39 8.63
N LEU A 256 -6.79 -10.18 8.42
CA LEU A 256 -7.14 -9.28 9.52
C LEU A 256 -8.38 -9.77 10.27
N ASP A 257 -9.39 -10.20 9.52
CA ASP A 257 -10.64 -10.68 10.11
C ASP A 257 -10.40 -11.90 11.00
N ALA A 258 -9.70 -12.91 10.47
CA ALA A 258 -9.32 -14.10 11.24
C ALA A 258 -8.48 -13.73 12.48
N ALA A 259 -7.54 -12.79 12.35
CA ALA A 259 -6.73 -12.31 13.47
C ALA A 259 -7.59 -11.65 14.56
N LEU A 260 -8.60 -10.86 14.19
CA LEU A 260 -9.49 -10.19 15.13
C LEU A 260 -10.44 -11.19 15.83
N HIS A 261 -10.95 -12.18 15.09
CA HIS A 261 -11.76 -13.26 15.67
C HIS A 261 -10.93 -14.10 16.64
N ALA A 262 -9.74 -14.55 16.25
CA ALA A 262 -8.84 -15.30 17.13
C ALA A 262 -8.45 -14.50 18.39
N LEU A 263 -8.29 -13.19 18.26
CA LEU A 263 -8.00 -12.31 19.37
C LEU A 263 -9.22 -12.13 20.29
N ARG A 264 -10.43 -12.02 19.71
CA ARG A 264 -11.69 -11.90 20.45
C ARG A 264 -11.93 -13.09 21.37
N ASP A 265 -11.57 -14.30 20.93
CA ASP A 265 -11.78 -15.55 21.67
C ASP A 265 -10.83 -15.71 22.87
N GLN A 266 -9.83 -14.82 23.01
CA GLN A 266 -8.94 -14.79 24.16
C GLN A 266 -9.58 -14.10 25.38
N PRO A 267 -9.15 -14.42 26.61
CA PRO A 267 -9.55 -13.68 27.79
C PRO A 267 -9.32 -12.18 27.60
N TYR A 268 -10.36 -11.37 27.82
CA TYR A 268 -10.37 -9.91 27.56
C TYR A 268 -10.22 -9.51 26.09
N GLY A 269 -10.24 -10.46 25.14
CA GLY A 269 -10.03 -10.22 23.72
C GLY A 269 -11.05 -9.25 23.12
N THR A 270 -12.30 -9.30 23.53
CA THR A 270 -13.36 -8.37 23.14
C THR A 270 -12.97 -6.92 23.38
N TYR A 271 -12.38 -6.59 24.53
CA TYR A 271 -11.93 -5.23 24.83
C TYR A 271 -10.75 -4.81 23.94
N VAL A 272 -9.84 -5.74 23.67
CA VAL A 272 -8.69 -5.49 22.80
C VAL A 272 -9.16 -5.22 21.36
N VAL A 273 -10.06 -6.03 20.83
CA VAL A 273 -10.65 -5.84 19.49
C VAL A 273 -11.42 -4.52 19.42
N ALA A 274 -12.20 -4.17 20.45
CA ALA A 274 -12.90 -2.89 20.52
C ALA A 274 -11.93 -1.69 20.48
N VAL A 275 -10.83 -1.76 21.23
CA VAL A 275 -9.80 -0.70 21.24
C VAL A 275 -9.09 -0.60 19.89
N VAL A 276 -8.75 -1.74 19.26
CA VAL A 276 -8.14 -1.77 17.92
C VAL A 276 -9.12 -1.22 16.90
N GLY A 277 -10.40 -1.61 16.93
CA GLY A 277 -11.44 -1.09 16.03
C GLY A 277 -11.63 0.42 16.16
N ALA A 278 -11.79 0.92 17.40
CA ALA A 278 -11.87 2.35 17.66
C ALA A 278 -10.61 3.10 17.16
N GLY A 279 -9.44 2.51 17.35
CA GLY A 279 -8.19 3.08 16.87
C GLY A 279 -8.04 3.07 15.35
N LEU A 280 -8.54 2.04 14.64
CA LEU A 280 -8.62 2.01 13.19
C LEU A 280 -9.58 3.07 12.66
N ALA A 281 -10.72 3.28 13.33
CA ALA A 281 -11.62 4.38 13.02
C ALA A 281 -10.93 5.75 13.19
N CYS A 282 -10.14 5.93 14.27
CA CYS A 282 -9.30 7.11 14.44
C CYS A 282 -8.28 7.28 13.31
N TYR A 283 -7.66 6.18 12.83
CA TYR A 283 -6.76 6.22 11.67
C TYR A 283 -7.49 6.64 10.40
N GLY A 284 -8.70 6.14 10.19
CA GLY A 284 -9.57 6.51 9.07
C GLY A 284 -9.86 8.01 9.09
N LEU A 285 -10.34 8.53 10.21
CA LEU A 285 -10.59 9.97 10.40
C LEU A 285 -9.33 10.81 10.20
N PHE A 286 -8.19 10.38 10.78
CA PHE A 286 -6.91 11.04 10.56
C PHE A 286 -6.54 11.11 9.07
N THR A 287 -6.77 10.02 8.33
CA THR A 287 -6.41 9.93 6.91
C THR A 287 -7.32 10.82 6.05
N ILE A 288 -8.61 10.96 6.40
CA ILE A 288 -9.53 11.91 5.78
C ILE A 288 -9.06 13.35 6.04
N VAL A 289 -8.75 13.69 7.29
CA VAL A 289 -8.22 15.02 7.66
C VAL A 289 -6.90 15.29 6.93
N ARG A 290 -6.04 14.28 6.80
CA ARG A 290 -4.79 14.37 6.04
C ARG A 290 -5.03 14.70 4.57
N ALA A 291 -6.14 14.28 3.94
CA ALA A 291 -6.47 14.65 2.57
C ALA A 291 -6.48 16.19 2.37
N HIS A 292 -6.88 16.94 3.40
CA HIS A 292 -6.90 18.42 3.37
C HIS A 292 -5.56 19.02 3.83
N LEU A 293 -4.88 18.41 4.81
CA LEU A 293 -3.69 18.96 5.45
C LEU A 293 -2.36 18.47 4.86
N ALA A 294 -2.38 17.56 3.87
CA ALA A 294 -1.17 17.04 3.26
C ALA A 294 -0.34 18.15 2.59
N LYS A 295 0.97 18.13 2.85
CA LYS A 295 1.96 18.91 2.12
C LYS A 295 2.14 18.25 0.75
N MET A 296 1.68 18.91 -0.30
CA MET A 296 1.85 18.50 -1.68
C MET A 296 2.70 19.53 -2.41
#